data_63b4b5f185566a3e3b6aa97f64db9a7f
#
_entry.id   63b4b5f185566a3e3b6aa97f64db9a7f
#
_cell.length_a   1.000
_cell.length_b   1.000
_cell.length_c   1.000
_cell.angle_alpha   90.00
_cell.angle_beta   90.00
_cell.angle_gamma   90.00
#
_symmetry.space_group_name_H-M   'P 1'
#
loop_
_entity.id
_entity.type
_entity.pdbx_description
1 polymer ?
#
loop_
_entity_poly.entity_id
_entity_poly.type
_entity_poly.pdbx_seq_one_letter_code
_entity_poly.pdbx_strand_id
1 'polypeptide(L)'
;HFNDYMKDWIRGRYPDEKSDLCTCFIKRGFSLAKPNGYSSMVTMHSWMFIDSYKAMRTYILNNKSICSMAHLGTRAFEQIGGEVVQVAATVFLNGSSLANGVYFRLVDETSSKAKADRLASLVRDEAAIGRHCTNRDAFRAIPGCVIAYWCSETMLDTFRMGEKLSSD
;
A
#
# COMPACT_ATOMS: atom_id res chain seq x y z
N HIS A 1 12.21 15.46 12.07
CA HIS A 1 11.65 15.17 13.39
C HIS A 1 10.51 16.12 13.69
N PHE A 2 9.38 15.59 14.17
CA PHE A 2 8.27 16.43 14.62
C PHE A 2 8.67 17.12 15.92
N ASN A 3 8.34 18.41 16.05
CA ASN A 3 8.35 19.07 17.36
C ASN A 3 7.19 18.55 18.21
N ASP A 4 7.20 18.83 19.51
CA ASP A 4 6.21 18.24 20.43
C ASP A 4 4.78 18.68 20.12
N TYR A 5 4.58 19.94 19.74
CA TYR A 5 3.27 20.44 19.31
C TYR A 5 2.72 19.61 18.12
N MET A 6 3.54 19.36 17.11
CA MET A 6 3.12 18.56 15.94
C MET A 6 2.87 17.11 16.30
N LYS A 7 3.67 16.52 17.21
CA LYS A 7 3.43 15.16 17.72
C LYS A 7 2.06 15.04 18.38
N ASP A 8 1.72 15.98 19.25
CA ASP A 8 0.45 15.95 19.98
C ASP A 8 -0.72 16.20 19.04
N TRP A 9 -0.59 17.14 18.10
CA TRP A 9 -1.61 17.41 17.10
C TRP A 9 -1.86 16.19 16.20
N ILE A 10 -0.79 15.51 15.73
CA ILE A 10 -0.91 14.31 14.90
C ILE A 10 -1.56 13.19 15.69
N ARG A 11 -1.13 12.95 16.94
CA ARG A 11 -1.71 11.91 17.80
C ARG A 11 -3.20 12.09 18.03
N GLY A 12 -3.65 13.32 18.21
CA GLY A 12 -5.06 13.62 18.39
C GLY A 12 -5.89 13.49 17.12
N ARG A 13 -5.31 13.79 15.95
CA ARG A 13 -6.06 13.87 14.69
C ARG A 13 -5.89 12.64 13.78
N TYR A 14 -4.76 11.96 13.87
CA TYR A 14 -4.38 10.82 13.03
C TYR A 14 -3.76 9.70 13.88
N PRO A 15 -4.50 9.14 14.86
CA PRO A 15 -3.96 8.18 15.82
C PRO A 15 -3.41 6.91 15.16
N ASP A 16 -4.01 6.46 14.07
CA ASP A 16 -3.63 5.24 13.35
C ASP A 16 -2.53 5.49 12.30
N GLU A 17 -2.31 6.75 11.92
CA GLU A 17 -1.35 7.17 10.90
C GLU A 17 -0.15 7.95 11.48
N LYS A 18 -0.08 8.12 12.79
CA LYS A 18 0.83 9.03 13.51
C LYS A 18 2.33 8.76 13.35
N SER A 19 2.70 7.61 12.82
CA SER A 19 4.11 7.20 12.70
C SER A 19 4.86 7.95 11.59
N ASP A 20 4.14 8.43 10.55
CA ASP A 20 4.72 9.20 9.45
C ASP A 20 3.68 10.14 8.84
N LEU A 21 4.13 11.32 8.39
CA LEU A 21 3.24 12.29 7.71
C LEU A 21 2.67 11.75 6.41
N CYS A 22 3.40 10.91 5.68
CA CYS A 22 2.88 10.37 4.42
C CYS A 22 1.59 9.57 4.64
N THR A 23 1.48 8.84 5.74
CA THR A 23 0.27 8.10 6.10
C THR A 23 -0.87 9.02 6.57
N CYS A 24 -0.54 10.09 7.28
CA CYS A 24 -1.50 11.15 7.61
C CYS A 24 -2.08 11.79 6.33
N PHE A 25 -1.25 12.00 5.31
CA PHE A 25 -1.71 12.53 4.01
C PHE A 25 -2.57 11.52 3.24
N ILE A 26 -2.33 10.22 3.33
CA ILE A 26 -3.24 9.21 2.77
C ILE A 26 -4.63 9.37 3.40
N LYS A 27 -4.71 9.45 4.73
CA LYS A 27 -5.98 9.66 5.45
C LYS A 27 -6.63 10.98 5.07
N ARG A 28 -5.83 12.05 4.99
CA ARG A 28 -6.31 13.38 4.57
C ARG A 28 -6.86 13.35 3.14
N GLY A 29 -6.21 12.61 2.23
CA GLY A 29 -6.67 12.41 0.85
C GLY A 29 -8.11 11.88 0.79
N PHE A 30 -8.46 10.92 1.64
CA PHE A 30 -9.83 10.42 1.73
C PHE A 30 -10.83 11.49 2.21
N SER A 31 -10.41 12.39 3.09
CA SER A 31 -11.30 13.48 3.55
C SER A 31 -11.49 14.60 2.52
N LEU A 32 -10.58 14.72 1.56
CA LEU A 32 -10.65 15.71 0.48
C LEU A 32 -11.38 15.17 -0.76
N ALA A 33 -11.30 13.86 -0.99
CA ALA A 33 -11.97 13.20 -2.10
C ALA A 33 -13.48 13.09 -1.84
N LYS A 34 -14.28 13.32 -2.87
CA LYS A 34 -15.73 13.07 -2.81
C LYS A 34 -15.99 11.57 -2.52
N PRO A 35 -17.17 11.20 -1.98
CA PRO A 35 -17.60 9.81 -1.95
C PRO A 35 -17.49 9.19 -3.35
N ASN A 36 -16.90 8.00 -3.44
CA ASN A 36 -16.56 7.30 -4.68
C ASN A 36 -15.62 8.10 -5.64
N GLY A 37 -14.97 9.15 -5.15
CA GLY A 37 -13.89 9.84 -5.86
C GLY A 37 -12.54 9.16 -5.61
N TYR A 38 -11.53 9.58 -6.34
CA TYR A 38 -10.19 9.01 -6.26
C TYR A 38 -9.23 9.91 -5.47
N SER A 39 -8.30 9.25 -4.78
CA SER A 39 -7.12 9.88 -4.17
C SER A 39 -5.89 9.11 -4.59
N SER A 40 -4.88 9.76 -5.13
CA SER A 40 -3.65 9.11 -5.56
C SER A 40 -2.43 9.79 -4.95
N MET A 41 -1.46 8.97 -4.53
CA MET A 41 -0.25 9.46 -3.87
C MET A 41 0.93 8.55 -4.18
N VAL A 42 2.12 9.16 -4.20
CA VAL A 42 3.39 8.45 -4.09
C VAL A 42 3.87 8.60 -2.64
N THR A 43 4.04 7.50 -1.97
CA THR A 43 4.41 7.45 -0.54
C THR A 43 5.49 6.42 -0.29
N MET A 44 6.10 6.46 0.89
CA MET A 44 6.89 5.32 1.37
C MET A 44 6.02 4.07 1.39
N HIS A 45 6.57 2.92 0.99
CA HIS A 45 5.83 1.66 0.95
C HIS A 45 5.66 1.00 2.33
N SER A 46 6.34 1.49 3.35
CA SER A 46 6.36 0.92 4.71
C SER A 46 4.98 0.71 5.33
N TRP A 47 3.99 1.56 4.99
CA TRP A 47 2.63 1.40 5.47
C TRP A 47 1.98 0.08 5.02
N MET A 48 2.46 -0.53 3.93
CA MET A 48 1.97 -1.81 3.43
C MET A 48 2.27 -2.97 4.39
N PHE A 49 3.33 -2.87 5.21
CA PHE A 49 3.91 -4.01 5.93
C PHE A 49 4.04 -3.81 7.43
N ILE A 50 4.50 -2.61 7.87
CA ILE A 50 4.88 -2.37 9.27
C ILE A 50 3.65 -2.47 10.19
N ASP A 51 3.83 -3.11 11.33
CA ASP A 51 2.73 -3.40 12.27
C ASP A 51 2.07 -2.13 12.83
N SER A 52 2.84 -1.06 13.06
CA SER A 52 2.29 0.22 13.53
C SER A 52 1.20 0.81 12.62
N TYR A 53 1.10 0.36 11.36
CA TYR A 53 0.07 0.78 10.41
C TYR A 53 -1.07 -0.25 10.23
N LYS A 54 -1.14 -1.28 11.04
CA LYS A 54 -2.19 -2.31 10.98
C LYS A 54 -3.60 -1.71 11.05
N ALA A 55 -3.84 -0.80 11.99
CA ALA A 55 -5.15 -0.13 12.12
C ALA A 55 -5.52 0.66 10.87
N MET A 56 -4.57 1.41 10.30
CA MET A 56 -4.75 2.14 9.04
C MET A 56 -5.06 1.18 7.87
N ARG A 57 -4.31 0.07 7.72
CA ARG A 57 -4.59 -0.94 6.68
C ARG A 57 -5.97 -1.54 6.84
N THR A 58 -6.34 -1.92 8.06
CA THR A 58 -7.68 -2.44 8.38
C THR A 58 -8.77 -1.43 8.00
N TYR A 59 -8.56 -0.14 8.32
CA TYR A 59 -9.48 0.91 7.91
C TYR A 59 -9.62 1.01 6.39
N ILE A 60 -8.49 1.01 5.66
CA ILE A 60 -8.49 1.07 4.18
C ILE A 60 -9.26 -0.11 3.60
N LEU A 61 -8.93 -1.34 4.01
CA LEU A 61 -9.55 -2.55 3.48
C LEU A 61 -11.05 -2.65 3.79
N ASN A 62 -11.52 -2.04 4.87
CA ASN A 62 -12.93 -2.07 5.24
C ASN A 62 -13.75 -0.95 4.58
N ASN A 63 -13.17 0.22 4.38
CA ASN A 63 -13.93 1.43 4.03
C ASN A 63 -13.54 2.03 2.67
N LYS A 64 -12.42 1.59 2.10
CA LYS A 64 -11.85 2.12 0.85
C LYS A 64 -11.48 0.97 -0.07
N SER A 65 -11.10 1.28 -1.30
CA SER A 65 -10.55 0.30 -2.21
C SER A 65 -9.19 0.76 -2.73
N ILE A 66 -8.25 -0.14 -2.85
CA ILE A 66 -7.02 0.08 -3.61
C ILE A 66 -7.35 -0.28 -5.06
N CYS A 67 -7.44 0.73 -5.93
CA CYS A 67 -7.75 0.52 -7.34
C CYS A 67 -6.55 -0.03 -8.10
N SER A 68 -5.40 0.65 -7.93
CA SER A 68 -4.15 0.23 -8.52
C SER A 68 -2.96 0.69 -7.67
N MET A 69 -1.85 -0.03 -7.81
CA MET A 69 -0.60 0.31 -7.15
C MET A 69 0.59 -0.04 -8.05
N ALA A 70 1.47 0.92 -8.27
CA ALA A 70 2.80 0.67 -8.81
C ALA A 70 3.79 0.61 -7.64
N HIS A 71 4.26 -0.59 -7.31
CA HIS A 71 5.23 -0.82 -6.24
C HIS A 71 6.63 -0.60 -6.80
N LEU A 72 7.13 0.63 -6.66
CA LEU A 72 8.35 1.10 -7.29
C LEU A 72 9.61 0.61 -6.55
N GLY A 73 9.55 0.41 -5.23
CA GLY A 73 10.72 0.06 -4.45
C GLY A 73 11.74 1.19 -4.39
N THR A 74 13.02 0.84 -4.38
CA THR A 74 14.15 1.78 -4.43
C THR A 74 14.35 2.37 -5.83
N ARG A 75 15.17 3.42 -5.96
CA ARG A 75 15.57 4.02 -7.25
C ARG A 75 14.41 4.50 -8.13
N ALA A 76 13.30 4.88 -7.51
CA ALA A 76 12.19 5.47 -8.24
C ALA A 76 12.48 6.91 -8.69
N PHE A 77 13.40 7.61 -7.99
CA PHE A 77 13.82 8.97 -8.25
C PHE A 77 15.33 9.03 -8.47
N GLU A 78 15.78 9.57 -9.58
CA GLU A 78 17.20 9.65 -9.93
C GLU A 78 18.01 10.56 -8.98
N GLN A 79 17.36 11.60 -8.46
CA GLN A 79 18.00 12.64 -7.64
C GLN A 79 18.12 12.28 -6.14
N ILE A 80 17.38 11.28 -5.68
CA ILE A 80 17.45 10.84 -4.30
C ILE A 80 18.42 9.68 -4.24
N GLY A 81 19.54 9.85 -3.53
CA GLY A 81 20.60 8.85 -3.39
C GLY A 81 20.06 7.46 -3.09
N GLY A 82 19.93 6.73 -4.05
CA GLY A 82 19.66 5.39 -4.54
C GLY A 82 18.87 4.43 -3.69
N GLU A 83 19.31 3.99 -2.55
CA GLU A 83 18.84 2.69 -2.01
C GLU A 83 17.98 2.79 -0.74
N VAL A 84 17.84 3.99 -0.17
CA VAL A 84 17.26 4.14 1.17
C VAL A 84 15.74 4.30 1.16
N VAL A 85 15.18 4.97 0.14
CA VAL A 85 13.75 5.29 0.08
C VAL A 85 13.03 4.32 -0.85
N GLN A 86 12.16 3.50 -0.27
CA GLN A 86 11.30 2.59 -1.02
C GLN A 86 9.88 3.13 -1.09
N VAL A 87 9.35 3.24 -2.29
CA VAL A 87 8.07 3.93 -2.53
C VAL A 87 7.07 3.07 -3.30
N ALA A 88 5.81 3.43 -3.12
CA ALA A 88 4.69 2.92 -3.90
C ALA A 88 3.80 4.08 -4.35
N ALA A 89 3.39 4.07 -5.61
CA ALA A 89 2.38 4.97 -6.15
C ALA A 89 1.03 4.25 -6.10
N THR A 90 0.09 4.78 -5.34
CA THR A 90 -1.19 4.11 -5.07
C THR A 90 -2.36 5.00 -5.47
N VAL A 91 -3.34 4.41 -6.13
CA VAL A 91 -4.64 5.02 -6.42
C VAL A 91 -5.68 4.35 -5.54
N PHE A 92 -6.33 5.14 -4.72
CA PHE A 92 -7.42 4.72 -3.85
C PHE A 92 -8.76 5.23 -4.36
N LEU A 93 -9.80 4.43 -4.21
CA LEU A 93 -11.19 4.87 -4.30
C LEU A 93 -11.70 5.20 -2.90
N ASN A 94 -12.30 6.38 -2.74
CA ASN A 94 -12.93 6.81 -1.50
C ASN A 94 -14.30 6.13 -1.30
N GLY A 95 -14.30 4.81 -1.35
CA GLY A 95 -15.44 3.91 -1.25
C GLY A 95 -14.96 2.46 -1.30
N SER A 96 -15.79 1.52 -0.88
CA SER A 96 -15.44 0.10 -0.77
C SER A 96 -16.06 -0.77 -1.88
N SER A 97 -16.43 -0.17 -3.01
CA SER A 97 -17.15 -0.87 -4.10
C SER A 97 -16.25 -1.81 -4.93
N LEU A 98 -14.94 -1.60 -4.96
CA LEU A 98 -14.02 -2.48 -5.68
C LEU A 98 -13.48 -3.56 -4.75
N ALA A 99 -13.72 -4.81 -5.09
CA ALA A 99 -13.15 -5.94 -4.38
C ALA A 99 -11.70 -6.22 -4.80
N ASN A 100 -11.39 -6.08 -6.10
CA ASN A 100 -10.08 -6.35 -6.66
C ASN A 100 -9.32 -5.07 -6.98
N GLY A 101 -8.02 -5.08 -6.71
CA GLY A 101 -7.07 -4.06 -7.15
C GLY A 101 -6.02 -4.63 -8.10
N VAL A 102 -5.42 -3.77 -8.92
CA VAL A 102 -4.35 -4.13 -9.85
C VAL A 102 -3.01 -3.62 -9.30
N TYR A 103 -2.04 -4.51 -9.20
CA TYR A 103 -0.74 -4.22 -8.61
C TYR A 103 0.36 -4.52 -9.62
N PHE A 104 1.28 -3.57 -9.77
CA PHE A 104 2.43 -3.65 -10.68
C PHE A 104 3.71 -3.73 -9.85
N ARG A 105 4.41 -4.86 -9.91
CA ARG A 105 5.67 -5.08 -9.21
C ARG A 105 6.84 -4.55 -10.04
N LEU A 106 7.48 -3.50 -9.56
CA LEU A 106 8.58 -2.79 -10.24
C LEU A 106 9.82 -2.68 -9.34
N VAL A 107 9.87 -3.44 -8.25
CA VAL A 107 10.94 -3.34 -7.25
C VAL A 107 12.28 -3.85 -7.75
N ASP A 108 12.26 -4.73 -8.74
CA ASP A 108 13.44 -5.37 -9.30
C ASP A 108 14.14 -4.52 -10.38
N GLU A 109 13.44 -3.47 -10.88
CA GLU A 109 13.97 -2.56 -11.88
C GLU A 109 14.95 -1.53 -11.25
N THR A 110 16.08 -1.33 -11.88
CA THR A 110 17.23 -0.59 -11.32
C THR A 110 17.28 0.90 -11.65
N SER A 111 16.36 1.41 -12.47
CA SER A 111 16.30 2.83 -12.84
C SER A 111 14.86 3.31 -13.03
N SER A 112 14.62 4.60 -12.91
CA SER A 112 13.31 5.23 -13.15
C SER A 112 12.82 4.94 -14.57
N LYS A 113 13.71 4.98 -15.56
CA LYS A 113 13.38 4.66 -16.97
C LYS A 113 12.95 3.20 -17.12
N ALA A 114 13.71 2.23 -16.56
CA ALA A 114 13.36 0.82 -16.62
C ALA A 114 12.00 0.53 -15.95
N LYS A 115 11.72 1.19 -14.82
CA LYS A 115 10.41 1.10 -14.15
C LYS A 115 9.28 1.63 -15.03
N ALA A 116 9.48 2.75 -15.71
CA ALA A 116 8.48 3.32 -16.60
C ALA A 116 8.21 2.40 -17.81
N ASP A 117 9.27 1.88 -18.45
CA ASP A 117 9.17 0.97 -19.59
C ASP A 117 8.46 -0.35 -19.16
N ARG A 118 8.85 -0.88 -17.99
CA ARG A 118 8.23 -2.07 -17.42
C ARG A 118 6.76 -1.87 -17.08
N LEU A 119 6.41 -0.75 -16.43
CA LEU A 119 5.03 -0.42 -16.12
C LEU A 119 4.18 -0.34 -17.39
N ALA A 120 4.68 0.31 -18.44
CA ALA A 120 3.98 0.40 -19.73
C ALA A 120 3.72 -0.98 -20.34
N SER A 121 4.65 -1.92 -20.20
CA SER A 121 4.48 -3.32 -20.61
C SER A 121 3.41 -4.02 -19.78
N LEU A 122 3.48 -3.94 -18.43
CA LEU A 122 2.54 -4.58 -17.51
C LEU A 122 1.10 -4.05 -17.62
N VAL A 123 0.95 -2.79 -18.03
CA VAL A 123 -0.39 -2.21 -18.28
C VAL A 123 -1.02 -2.81 -19.52
N ARG A 124 -0.24 -3.11 -20.56
CA ARG A 124 -0.74 -3.64 -21.86
C ARG A 124 -1.01 -5.13 -21.83
N ASP A 125 -0.28 -5.88 -21.03
CA ASP A 125 -0.39 -7.35 -20.95
C ASP A 125 -0.90 -7.77 -19.56
N GLU A 126 -2.13 -8.28 -19.55
CA GLU A 126 -2.79 -8.70 -18.31
C GLU A 126 -2.19 -9.98 -17.71
N ALA A 127 -1.57 -10.82 -18.54
CA ALA A 127 -0.95 -12.06 -18.12
C ALA A 127 0.54 -11.89 -17.75
N ALA A 128 1.10 -10.68 -17.91
CA ALA A 128 2.53 -10.46 -17.69
C ALA A 128 2.95 -10.72 -16.23
N ILE A 129 4.03 -11.43 -16.06
CA ILE A 129 4.66 -11.65 -14.74
C ILE A 129 5.00 -10.29 -14.12
N GLY A 130 4.54 -10.07 -12.88
CA GLY A 130 4.70 -8.80 -12.17
C GLY A 130 3.45 -7.91 -12.19
N ARG A 131 2.42 -8.26 -12.97
CA ARG A 131 1.06 -7.74 -12.82
C ARG A 131 0.24 -8.71 -11.98
N HIS A 132 -0.41 -8.21 -10.95
CA HIS A 132 -1.25 -8.98 -10.04
C HIS A 132 -2.63 -8.35 -9.97
N CYS A 133 -3.67 -9.16 -10.02
CA CYS A 133 -5.04 -8.74 -9.72
C CYS A 133 -5.45 -9.46 -8.44
N THR A 134 -5.54 -8.73 -7.33
CA THR A 134 -5.69 -9.33 -6.00
C THR A 134 -6.94 -8.80 -5.31
N ASN A 135 -7.74 -9.73 -4.77
CA ASN A 135 -8.90 -9.39 -3.97
C ASN A 135 -8.44 -8.88 -2.58
N ARG A 136 -9.13 -7.85 -2.07
CA ARG A 136 -8.82 -7.29 -0.75
C ARG A 136 -8.96 -8.30 0.39
N ASP A 137 -9.80 -9.34 0.23
CA ASP A 137 -9.98 -10.37 1.24
C ASP A 137 -8.74 -11.26 1.40
N ALA A 138 -7.91 -11.35 0.36
CA ALA A 138 -6.60 -11.98 0.46
C ALA A 138 -5.71 -11.28 1.52
N PHE A 139 -5.72 -9.94 1.55
CA PHE A 139 -4.96 -9.18 2.55
C PHE A 139 -5.52 -9.32 3.96
N ARG A 140 -6.84 -9.49 4.10
CA ARG A 140 -7.48 -9.75 5.40
C ARG A 140 -7.11 -11.10 5.99
N ALA A 141 -6.81 -12.08 5.15
CA ALA A 141 -6.35 -13.39 5.58
C ALA A 141 -4.91 -13.37 6.14
N ILE A 142 -4.10 -12.37 5.76
CA ILE A 142 -2.72 -12.24 6.22
C ILE A 142 -2.70 -11.54 7.59
N PRO A 143 -1.95 -12.07 8.60
CA PRO A 143 -1.79 -11.40 9.88
C PRO A 143 -1.33 -9.95 9.72
N GLY A 144 -1.98 -9.02 10.42
CA GLY A 144 -1.71 -7.59 10.30
C GLY A 144 -2.26 -6.91 9.03
N CYS A 145 -3.06 -7.61 8.23
CA CYS A 145 -3.63 -7.10 6.97
C CYS A 145 -2.56 -6.57 6.01
N VAL A 146 -1.42 -7.25 5.92
CA VAL A 146 -0.29 -6.85 5.07
C VAL A 146 -0.71 -6.85 3.60
N ILE A 147 -0.32 -5.80 2.85
CA ILE A 147 -0.65 -5.65 1.42
C ILE A 147 0.36 -6.44 0.58
N ALA A 148 0.36 -7.76 0.74
CA ALA A 148 1.23 -8.69 0.04
C ALA A 148 0.53 -9.25 -1.21
N TYR A 149 0.31 -8.40 -2.19
CA TYR A 149 -0.43 -8.69 -3.42
C TYR A 149 0.20 -9.79 -4.30
N TRP A 150 1.44 -10.17 -4.02
CA TRP A 150 2.18 -11.25 -4.73
C TRP A 150 2.04 -12.63 -4.09
N CYS A 151 1.32 -12.75 -2.96
CA CYS A 151 1.10 -14.03 -2.31
C CYS A 151 0.30 -14.97 -3.22
N SER A 152 0.76 -16.22 -3.32
CA SER A 152 0.01 -17.28 -4.00
C SER A 152 -1.19 -17.73 -3.16
N GLU A 153 -2.19 -18.32 -3.80
CA GLU A 153 -3.34 -18.90 -3.08
C GLU A 153 -2.90 -19.95 -2.06
N THR A 154 -1.91 -20.80 -2.41
CA THR A 154 -1.36 -21.77 -1.47
C THR A 154 -0.80 -21.12 -0.19
N MET A 155 -0.12 -19.98 -0.33
CA MET A 155 0.38 -19.23 0.82
C MET A 155 -0.76 -18.60 1.63
N LEU A 156 -1.78 -18.09 0.96
CA LEU A 156 -2.97 -17.53 1.61
C LEU A 156 -3.74 -18.62 2.37
N ASP A 157 -3.85 -19.82 1.83
CA ASP A 157 -4.49 -20.96 2.49
C ASP A 157 -3.73 -21.37 3.76
N THR A 158 -2.40 -21.29 3.75
CA THR A 158 -1.62 -21.52 4.97
C THR A 158 -1.97 -20.53 6.08
N PHE A 159 -2.20 -19.26 5.75
CA PHE A 159 -2.64 -18.27 6.72
C PHE A 159 -4.10 -18.50 7.19
N ARG A 160 -4.97 -19.02 6.33
CA ARG A 160 -6.36 -19.33 6.66
C ARG A 160 -6.48 -20.55 7.58
N MET A 161 -5.61 -21.57 7.37
CA MET A 161 -5.62 -22.83 8.12
C MET A 161 -4.76 -22.78 9.39
N GLY A 162 -3.79 -21.87 9.46
CA GLY A 162 -2.88 -21.75 10.58
C GLY A 162 -3.59 -21.32 11.84
N GLU A 163 -3.45 -22.09 12.93
CA GLU A 163 -3.81 -21.63 14.26
C GLU A 163 -2.95 -20.43 14.61
N LYS A 164 -3.58 -19.38 15.12
CA LYS A 164 -2.83 -18.27 15.70
C LYS A 164 -2.02 -18.83 16.86
N LEU A 165 -0.70 -18.77 16.77
CA LEU A 165 0.13 -18.96 17.95
C LEU A 165 -0.35 -17.93 18.99
N SER A 166 -1.04 -18.39 20.01
CA SER A 166 -1.41 -17.54 21.13
C SER A 166 -0.12 -17.06 21.76
N SER A 167 0.09 -15.75 21.79
CA SER A 167 1.08 -15.16 22.69
C SER A 167 0.54 -15.33 24.11
N ASP A 168 1.05 -16.32 24.83
CA ASP A 168 0.95 -16.38 26.29
C ASP A 168 1.65 -15.19 26.91
#